data_edf7a27c28f9e9cddfbb45722df3f26a
#
_entry.id   edf7a27c28f9e9cddfbb45722df3f26a
#
_cell.length_a   1.000
_cell.length_b   1.000
_cell.length_c   1.000
_cell.angle_alpha   90.00
_cell.angle_beta   90.00
_cell.angle_gamma   90.00
#
_symmetry.space_group_name_H-M   'P 1'
#
loop_
_entity.id
_entity.type
_entity.pdbx_description
1 polymer ?
#
loop_
_entity_poly.entity_id
_entity_poly.type
_entity_poly.pdbx_seq_one_letter_code
_entity_poly.pdbx_strand_id
1 'polypeptide(L)'
;MSAKSEPLQKRSHVLRDKRGLVNRTRRLRGQVDAIERALDGDASCSDLLQRITAARGAINGLMAELLEEHVREYLIDQDGDAAVSREDAAEELIEIIHTYLT
;
A
#
# COMPACT_ATOMS: atom_id res chain seq x y z
N MET A 1 -10.91 27.07 8.09
CA MET A 1 -9.92 26.51 7.20
C MET A 1 -9.82 25.02 7.33
N SER A 2 -9.42 24.56 8.47
CA SER A 2 -9.33 23.12 8.63
C SER A 2 -10.68 22.46 8.47
N ALA A 3 -11.74 23.18 8.68
CA ALA A 3 -13.07 22.61 8.53
C ALA A 3 -13.31 22.12 7.13
N LYS A 4 -12.65 22.71 6.16
CA LYS A 4 -12.90 22.32 4.80
C LYS A 4 -12.35 20.96 4.47
N SER A 5 -11.19 20.65 4.99
CA SER A 5 -10.60 19.35 4.69
C SER A 5 -11.26 18.24 5.47
N GLU A 6 -11.93 18.56 6.55
CA GLU A 6 -12.51 17.53 7.35
C GLU A 6 -13.58 16.72 6.66
N PRO A 7 -14.50 17.33 5.92
CA PRO A 7 -15.48 16.52 5.20
C PRO A 7 -14.83 15.53 4.25
N LEU A 8 -13.76 15.94 3.61
CA LEU A 8 -13.05 15.04 2.74
C LEU A 8 -12.44 13.90 3.52
N GLN A 9 -11.83 14.21 4.63
CA GLN A 9 -11.23 13.17 5.44
C GLN A 9 -12.26 12.20 5.98
N LYS A 10 -13.42 12.72 6.34
CA LYS A 10 -14.45 11.84 6.84
C LYS A 10 -14.93 10.88 5.79
N ARG A 11 -14.95 11.31 4.56
CA ARG A 11 -15.36 10.43 3.49
C ARG A 11 -14.28 9.49 3.06
N SER A 12 -13.05 9.77 3.47
CA SER A 12 -11.97 8.86 3.17
C SER A 12 -12.12 7.59 3.97
N HIS A 13 -11.73 6.52 3.35
CA HIS A 13 -11.76 5.23 4.01
C HIS A 13 -10.77 5.19 5.17
N VAL A 14 -11.23 4.73 6.30
CA VAL A 14 -10.35 4.55 7.45
C VAL A 14 -9.79 3.15 7.39
N LEU A 15 -8.48 3.06 7.33
CA LEU A 15 -7.82 1.77 7.22
C LEU A 15 -8.10 0.92 8.44
N ARG A 16 -8.41 -0.35 8.21
CA ARG A 16 -8.76 -1.26 9.28
C ARG A 16 -7.58 -1.62 10.14
N ASP A 17 -6.45 -1.85 9.51
CA ASP A 17 -5.26 -2.28 10.23
C ASP A 17 -4.16 -1.25 10.08
N LYS A 18 -4.44 -0.05 10.57
CA LYS A 18 -3.47 1.02 10.43
C LYS A 18 -2.18 0.69 11.15
N ARG A 19 -2.29 0.08 12.34
CA ARG A 19 -1.10 -0.27 13.09
C ARG A 19 -0.25 -1.28 12.34
N GLY A 20 -0.88 -2.27 11.74
CA GLY A 20 -0.16 -3.26 10.97
C GLY A 20 0.55 -2.65 9.79
N LEU A 21 -0.13 -1.73 9.12
CA LEU A 21 0.47 -1.04 7.98
C LEU A 21 1.66 -0.20 8.41
N VAL A 22 1.54 0.49 9.53
CA VAL A 22 2.65 1.28 10.06
C VAL A 22 3.82 0.37 10.41
N ASN A 23 3.55 -0.77 11.02
CA ASN A 23 4.62 -1.69 11.38
C ASN A 23 5.30 -2.25 10.14
N ARG A 24 4.54 -2.54 9.09
CA ARG A 24 5.14 -2.99 7.83
C ARG A 24 6.02 -1.90 7.24
N THR A 25 5.56 -0.66 7.31
CA THR A 25 6.34 0.46 6.78
C THR A 25 7.64 0.63 7.56
N ARG A 26 7.57 0.49 8.87
CA ARG A 26 8.77 0.61 9.70
C ARG A 26 9.77 -0.50 9.39
N ARG A 27 9.25 -1.70 9.16
CA ARG A 27 10.13 -2.80 8.79
C ARG A 27 10.79 -2.55 7.46
N LEU A 28 10.02 -2.04 6.50
CA LEU A 28 10.56 -1.70 5.21
C LEU A 28 11.65 -0.64 5.33
N ARG A 29 11.42 0.37 6.16
CA ARG A 29 12.42 1.41 6.36
C ARG A 29 13.70 0.81 6.89
N GLY A 30 13.60 -0.14 7.82
CA GLY A 30 14.79 -0.81 8.33
C GLY A 30 15.51 -1.57 7.24
N GLN A 31 14.78 -2.19 6.33
CA GLN A 31 15.40 -2.90 5.23
C GLN A 31 16.10 -1.95 4.27
N VAL A 32 15.50 -0.80 4.02
CA VAL A 32 16.13 0.21 3.17
C VAL A 32 17.41 0.73 3.83
N ASP A 33 17.34 0.97 5.13
CA ASP A 33 18.53 1.38 5.88
C ASP A 33 19.63 0.33 5.77
N ALA A 34 19.25 -0.93 5.80
CA ALA A 34 20.24 -2.00 5.69
C ALA A 34 20.88 -2.01 4.32
N ILE A 35 20.11 -1.71 3.28
CA ILE A 35 20.68 -1.59 1.94
C ILE A 35 21.70 -0.47 1.91
N GLU A 36 21.37 0.66 2.50
CA GLU A 36 22.28 1.79 2.51
C GLU A 36 23.56 1.46 3.23
N ARG A 37 23.45 0.80 4.38
CA ARG A 37 24.63 0.41 5.12
C ARG A 37 25.48 -0.58 4.34
N ALA A 38 24.83 -1.48 3.63
CA ALA A 38 25.55 -2.46 2.83
C ALA A 38 26.30 -1.79 1.68
N LEU A 39 25.70 -0.74 1.11
CA LEU A 39 26.36 0.01 0.04
C LEU A 39 27.58 0.74 0.56
N ASP A 40 27.50 1.25 1.79
CA ASP A 40 28.64 1.96 2.40
C ASP A 40 29.73 1.00 2.84
N GLY A 41 29.44 -0.28 2.94
CA GLY A 41 30.42 -1.26 3.40
C GLY A 41 30.95 -2.08 2.26
N ASP A 42 31.30 -3.32 2.60
CA ASP A 42 31.92 -4.23 1.63
C ASP A 42 30.96 -5.32 1.15
N ALA A 43 29.69 -5.03 1.15
CA ALA A 43 28.74 -6.06 0.73
C ALA A 43 28.92 -6.40 -0.73
N SER A 44 28.73 -7.67 -1.05
CA SER A 44 28.81 -8.11 -2.43
C SER A 44 27.56 -7.69 -3.18
N CYS A 45 27.67 -7.74 -4.49
CA CYS A 45 26.52 -7.45 -5.34
C CYS A 45 25.41 -8.45 -5.04
N SER A 46 25.75 -9.69 -4.81
CA SER A 46 24.78 -10.72 -4.49
C SER A 46 24.03 -10.39 -3.19
N ASP A 47 24.76 -9.94 -2.18
CA ASP A 47 24.13 -9.57 -0.93
C ASP A 47 23.18 -8.39 -1.12
N LEU A 48 23.61 -7.39 -1.89
CA LEU A 48 22.76 -6.24 -2.15
C LEU A 48 21.49 -6.64 -2.88
N LEU A 49 21.61 -7.53 -3.86
CA LEU A 49 20.45 -7.98 -4.60
C LEU A 49 19.45 -8.71 -3.71
N GLN A 50 19.97 -9.50 -2.78
CA GLN A 50 19.10 -10.20 -1.84
C GLN A 50 18.36 -9.22 -0.94
N ARG A 51 19.05 -8.19 -0.47
CA ARG A 51 18.41 -7.20 0.38
C ARG A 51 17.37 -6.39 -0.37
N ILE A 52 17.66 -6.08 -1.62
CA ILE A 52 16.70 -5.35 -2.46
C ILE A 52 15.48 -6.22 -2.72
N THR A 53 15.68 -7.49 -2.98
CA THR A 53 14.57 -8.40 -3.21
C THR A 53 13.68 -8.50 -1.96
N ALA A 54 14.28 -8.53 -0.79
CA ALA A 54 13.51 -8.57 0.44
C ALA A 54 12.69 -7.31 0.61
N ALA A 55 13.28 -6.14 0.31
CA ALA A 55 12.56 -4.87 0.41
C ALA A 55 11.42 -4.83 -0.59
N ARG A 56 11.64 -5.34 -1.79
CA ARG A 56 10.60 -5.38 -2.79
C ARG A 56 9.44 -6.25 -2.33
N GLY A 57 9.74 -7.38 -1.71
CA GLY A 57 8.69 -8.22 -1.17
C GLY A 57 7.88 -7.53 -0.10
N ALA A 58 8.55 -6.74 0.75
CA ALA A 58 7.86 -6.01 1.78
C ALA A 58 6.95 -4.93 1.17
N ILE A 59 7.41 -4.30 0.11
CA ILE A 59 6.58 -3.30 -0.58
C ILE A 59 5.38 -3.96 -1.22
N ASN A 60 5.59 -5.12 -1.84
CA ASN A 60 4.47 -5.83 -2.44
C ASN A 60 3.44 -6.24 -1.41
N GLY A 61 3.89 -6.64 -0.23
CA GLY A 61 2.96 -6.98 0.84
C GLY A 61 2.15 -5.79 1.30
N LEU A 62 2.80 -4.63 1.39
CA LEU A 62 2.11 -3.41 1.75
C LEU A 62 1.08 -3.05 0.69
N MET A 63 1.45 -3.18 -0.57
CA MET A 63 0.55 -2.91 -1.67
C MET A 63 -0.66 -3.82 -1.64
N ALA A 64 -0.43 -5.10 -1.40
CA ALA A 64 -1.53 -6.06 -1.38
C ALA A 64 -2.51 -5.73 -0.27
N GLU A 65 -2.00 -5.34 0.87
CA GLU A 65 -2.87 -5.02 1.99
C GLU A 65 -3.70 -3.77 1.71
N LEU A 66 -3.07 -2.77 1.10
CA LEU A 66 -3.80 -1.57 0.75
C LEU A 66 -4.84 -1.84 -0.33
N LEU A 67 -4.54 -2.73 -1.26
CA LEU A 67 -5.51 -3.11 -2.27
C LEU A 67 -6.71 -3.79 -1.64
N GLU A 68 -6.48 -4.62 -0.64
CA GLU A 68 -7.57 -5.24 0.09
C GLU A 68 -8.46 -4.20 0.73
N GLU A 69 -7.87 -3.20 1.35
CA GLU A 69 -8.64 -2.14 1.96
C GLU A 69 -9.45 -1.38 0.90
N HIS A 70 -8.84 -1.16 -0.24
CA HIS A 70 -9.51 -0.46 -1.33
C HIS A 70 -10.72 -1.25 -1.82
N VAL A 71 -10.55 -2.55 -1.97
CA VAL A 71 -11.65 -3.40 -2.39
C VAL A 71 -12.78 -3.37 -1.37
N ARG A 72 -12.45 -3.45 -0.10
CA ARG A 72 -13.46 -3.38 0.94
C ARG A 72 -14.20 -2.06 0.90
N GLU A 73 -13.47 -0.99 0.68
CA GLU A 73 -14.08 0.32 0.64
C GLU A 73 -15.14 0.40 -0.44
N TYR A 74 -14.82 -0.11 -1.62
CA TYR A 74 -15.73 0.02 -2.74
C TYR A 74 -16.80 -1.05 -2.79
N LEU A 75 -16.51 -2.25 -2.32
CA LEU A 75 -17.46 -3.34 -2.49
C LEU A 75 -18.31 -3.60 -1.27
N ILE A 76 -17.86 -3.16 -0.11
CA ILE A 76 -18.55 -3.49 1.13
C ILE A 76 -19.13 -2.26 1.80
N ASP A 77 -18.38 -1.18 1.82
CA ASP A 77 -18.77 -0.01 2.60
C ASP A 77 -19.69 0.93 1.86
N GLN A 78 -19.84 0.77 0.56
CA GLN A 78 -20.67 1.66 -0.21
C GLN A 78 -21.99 0.98 -0.52
N ASP A 79 -23.03 1.43 0.15
CA ASP A 79 -24.33 0.80 0.00
C ASP A 79 -25.26 1.54 -0.94
N GLY A 80 -25.21 2.86 -0.92
CA GLY A 80 -26.21 3.65 -1.61
C GLY A 80 -26.26 3.40 -3.10
N ASP A 81 -25.14 3.50 -3.74
CA ASP A 81 -25.06 3.31 -5.18
C ASP A 81 -24.37 2.01 -5.53
N ALA A 82 -24.83 0.95 -4.92
CA ALA A 82 -24.12 -0.31 -5.00
C ALA A 82 -23.86 -0.78 -6.42
N ALA A 83 -24.86 -0.70 -7.28
CA ALA A 83 -24.70 -1.22 -8.63
C ALA A 83 -23.65 -0.46 -9.41
N VAL A 84 -23.75 0.86 -9.39
CA VAL A 84 -22.78 1.70 -10.11
C VAL A 84 -21.42 1.57 -9.48
N SER A 85 -21.40 1.52 -8.16
CA SER A 85 -20.13 1.44 -7.45
C SER A 85 -19.38 0.17 -7.74
N ARG A 86 -20.09 -0.94 -7.91
CA ARG A 86 -19.40 -2.19 -8.18
C ARG A 86 -18.68 -2.17 -9.51
N GLU A 87 -19.34 -1.63 -10.51
CA GLU A 87 -18.72 -1.57 -11.83
C GLU A 87 -17.54 -0.63 -11.81
N ASP A 88 -17.72 0.53 -11.19
CA ASP A 88 -16.62 1.49 -11.08
C ASP A 88 -15.47 0.91 -10.28
N ALA A 89 -15.79 0.21 -9.21
CA ALA A 89 -14.74 -0.36 -8.37
C ALA A 89 -13.97 -1.43 -9.13
N ALA A 90 -14.64 -2.21 -9.93
CA ALA A 90 -13.97 -3.24 -10.70
C ALA A 90 -13.01 -2.62 -11.70
N GLU A 91 -13.45 -1.59 -12.39
CA GLU A 91 -12.60 -0.92 -13.37
C GLU A 91 -11.43 -0.25 -12.71
N GLU A 92 -11.67 0.39 -11.59
CA GLU A 92 -10.59 1.05 -10.88
C GLU A 92 -9.58 0.04 -10.37
N LEU A 93 -10.05 -1.09 -9.88
CA LEU A 93 -9.16 -2.13 -9.40
C LEU A 93 -8.31 -2.68 -10.52
N ILE A 94 -8.91 -2.89 -11.68
CA ILE A 94 -8.15 -3.36 -12.84
C ILE A 94 -7.08 -2.35 -13.22
N GLU A 95 -7.43 -1.08 -13.20
CA GLU A 95 -6.47 -0.04 -13.51
C GLU A 95 -5.32 -0.03 -12.53
N ILE A 96 -5.62 -0.19 -11.25
CA ILE A 96 -4.59 -0.22 -10.23
C ILE A 96 -3.67 -1.41 -10.44
N ILE A 97 -4.24 -2.55 -10.76
CA ILE A 97 -3.43 -3.74 -11.01
C ILE A 97 -2.49 -3.50 -12.17
N HIS A 98 -2.98 -2.92 -13.24
CA HIS A 98 -2.15 -2.66 -14.40
C HIS A 98 -1.09 -1.62 -14.12
N THR A 99 -1.42 -0.63 -13.33
CA THR A 99 -0.50 0.46 -13.06
C THR A 99 0.60 0.06 -12.09
N TYR A 100 0.25 -0.68 -11.04
CA TYR A 100 1.17 -0.88 -9.94
C TYR A 100 1.69 -2.28 -9.78
N LEU A 101 1.03 -3.28 -10.36
CA LEU A 101 1.42 -4.66 -10.12
C LEU A 101 1.95 -5.37 -11.35
N THR A 102 1.99 -4.70 -12.46
CA THR A 102 2.64 -5.25 -13.64
C THR A 102 3.91 -4.48 -13.95
#